data_4f6d3b9de6a28e2eff771938c83e2ea6
#
_entry.id   4f6d3b9de6a28e2eff771938c83e2ea6
#
_cell.length_a   1.000
_cell.length_b   1.000
_cell.length_c   1.000
_cell.angle_alpha   90.00
_cell.angle_beta   90.00
_cell.angle_gamma   90.00
#
_symmetry.space_group_name_H-M   'P 1'
#
loop_
_entity.id
_entity.type
_entity.pdbx_description
1 polymer ?
#
loop_
_entity_poly.entity_id
_entity_poly.type
_entity_poly.pdbx_seq_one_letter_code
_entity_poly.pdbx_strand_id
1 'polypeptide(L)'
;NLRKEGLTEGVHNVGDVMCDAVLYYSKMLDEKPADYYFAHLEGLFGEITPVKEWYLSTIHRAENTDSIEKIKEILDAFEQLDAPVIFPVHPRTKGLVREVKETHGYKNTLFVEPMGYLDMLYFVKNAKKAVTDSGGLQKETYILGTPCVTVRDQTEWVETLVGNHNILAKPDAKDIVDKVMNTVIDYDKKEAYYGNGNAAEKICKLIR
;
A
#
# COMPACT_ATOMS: atom_id res chain seq x y z
N ASN A 1 -8.89 -15.77 -16.54
CA ASN A 1 -9.29 -16.86 -15.63
C ASN A 1 -10.62 -17.44 -16.07
N LEU A 2 -11.75 -16.70 -16.13
CA LEU A 2 -13.10 -17.20 -16.45
C LEU A 2 -13.15 -18.05 -17.74
N ARG A 3 -12.48 -17.60 -18.82
CA ARG A 3 -12.40 -18.38 -20.07
C ARG A 3 -11.74 -19.74 -19.87
N LYS A 4 -10.71 -19.85 -19.01
CA LYS A 4 -10.04 -21.13 -18.69
C LYS A 4 -10.96 -22.05 -17.87
N GLU A 5 -11.95 -21.49 -17.18
CA GLU A 5 -12.97 -22.18 -16.40
C GLU A 5 -14.22 -22.51 -17.24
N GLY A 6 -14.20 -22.21 -18.55
CA GLY A 6 -15.30 -22.48 -19.47
C GLY A 6 -16.41 -21.41 -19.47
N LEU A 7 -16.24 -20.32 -18.70
CA LEU A 7 -17.19 -19.21 -18.66
C LEU A 7 -16.84 -18.21 -19.76
N THR A 8 -17.60 -18.18 -20.84
CA THR A 8 -17.34 -17.33 -22.02
C THR A 8 -18.51 -16.40 -22.36
N GLU A 9 -19.75 -16.79 -22.03
CA GLU A 9 -20.93 -15.97 -22.28
C GLU A 9 -21.18 -14.97 -21.16
N GLY A 10 -21.61 -13.76 -21.49
CA GLY A 10 -21.89 -12.70 -20.53
C GLY A 10 -20.65 -12.14 -19.81
N VAL A 11 -19.44 -12.50 -20.25
CA VAL A 11 -18.18 -12.03 -19.66
C VAL A 11 -17.73 -10.75 -20.35
N HIS A 12 -17.75 -9.64 -19.62
CA HIS A 12 -17.34 -8.32 -20.10
C HIS A 12 -16.19 -7.79 -19.25
N ASN A 13 -15.06 -7.44 -19.88
CA ASN A 13 -13.99 -6.69 -19.21
C ASN A 13 -14.33 -5.20 -19.24
N VAL A 14 -14.78 -4.68 -18.11
CA VAL A 14 -15.19 -3.27 -17.95
C VAL A 14 -14.15 -2.41 -17.26
N GLY A 15 -13.09 -3.02 -16.69
CA GLY A 15 -12.16 -2.38 -15.79
C GLY A 15 -12.56 -2.62 -14.33
N ASP A 16 -12.00 -1.80 -13.42
CA ASP A 16 -12.20 -1.93 -11.98
C ASP A 16 -12.78 -0.63 -11.40
N VAL A 17 -13.90 -0.73 -10.67
CA VAL A 17 -14.51 0.43 -10.00
C VAL A 17 -13.63 1.04 -8.92
N MET A 18 -12.69 0.27 -8.34
CA MET A 18 -11.66 0.82 -7.46
C MET A 18 -10.78 1.80 -8.24
N CYS A 19 -10.42 1.46 -9.49
CA CYS A 19 -9.66 2.36 -10.36
C CYS A 19 -10.43 3.67 -10.62
N ASP A 20 -11.74 3.59 -10.87
CA ASP A 20 -12.59 4.78 -11.02
C ASP A 20 -12.51 5.66 -9.76
N ALA A 21 -12.63 5.06 -8.58
CA ALA A 21 -12.58 5.79 -7.31
C ALA A 21 -11.20 6.42 -7.07
N VAL A 22 -10.12 5.64 -7.22
CA VAL A 22 -8.74 6.13 -7.04
C VAL A 22 -8.46 7.31 -7.97
N LEU A 23 -8.77 7.18 -9.27
CA LEU A 23 -8.54 8.24 -10.25
C LEU A 23 -9.42 9.49 -10.01
N TYR A 24 -10.65 9.30 -9.53
CA TYR A 24 -11.54 10.40 -9.19
C TYR A 24 -11.00 11.18 -7.98
N TYR A 25 -10.73 10.48 -6.87
CA TYR A 25 -10.29 11.13 -5.66
C TYR A 25 -8.84 11.65 -5.73
N SER A 26 -7.96 11.01 -6.50
CA SER A 26 -6.57 11.47 -6.65
C SER A 26 -6.44 12.89 -7.22
N LYS A 27 -7.44 13.35 -8.00
CA LYS A 27 -7.48 14.72 -8.53
C LYS A 27 -7.73 15.77 -7.44
N MET A 28 -8.42 15.39 -6.36
CA MET A 28 -8.76 16.27 -5.25
C MET A 28 -7.62 16.42 -4.24
N LEU A 29 -6.66 15.46 -4.26
CA LEU A 29 -5.59 15.43 -3.26
C LEU A 29 -4.63 16.62 -3.39
N ASP A 30 -4.44 17.14 -4.58
CA ASP A 30 -3.52 18.26 -4.87
C ASP A 30 -4.15 19.63 -4.51
N GLU A 31 -5.43 19.68 -4.13
CA GLU A 31 -6.12 20.91 -3.73
C GLU A 31 -5.71 21.39 -2.33
N LYS A 32 -5.09 20.52 -1.54
CA LYS A 32 -4.66 20.81 -0.17
C LYS A 32 -3.15 20.68 -0.03
N PRO A 33 -2.50 21.53 0.77
CA PRO A 33 -1.06 21.42 1.02
C PRO A 33 -0.74 20.20 1.89
N ALA A 34 0.53 19.76 1.88
CA ALA A 34 1.00 18.63 2.68
C ALA A 34 0.66 18.75 4.17
N ASP A 35 0.82 19.95 4.74
CA ASP A 35 0.56 20.21 6.16
C ASP A 35 -0.90 19.91 6.57
N TYR A 36 -1.85 20.07 5.63
CA TYR A 36 -3.25 19.69 5.88
C TYR A 36 -3.36 18.18 6.18
N TYR A 37 -2.72 17.34 5.40
CA TYR A 37 -2.77 15.88 5.59
C TYR A 37 -1.99 15.43 6.82
N PHE A 38 -0.83 16.03 7.08
CA PHE A 38 -0.07 15.74 8.31
C PHE A 38 -0.82 16.14 9.58
N ALA A 39 -1.61 17.20 9.53
CA ALA A 39 -2.45 17.62 10.67
C ALA A 39 -3.57 16.62 11.01
N HIS A 40 -3.93 15.72 10.10
CA HIS A 40 -4.90 14.64 10.34
C HIS A 40 -4.27 13.37 10.95
N LEU A 41 -2.93 13.29 11.02
CA LEU A 41 -2.27 12.13 11.60
C LEU A 41 -2.33 12.18 13.12
N GLU A 42 -3.00 11.22 13.71
CA GLU A 42 -3.00 10.99 15.15
C GLU A 42 -1.90 9.98 15.51
N GLY A 43 -0.86 10.44 16.20
CA GLY A 43 0.26 9.56 16.58
C GLY A 43 -0.14 8.60 17.70
N LEU A 44 0.17 7.31 17.51
CA LEU A 44 -0.13 6.26 18.48
C LEU A 44 0.75 6.34 19.75
N PHE A 45 1.95 6.92 19.64
CA PHE A 45 2.95 6.99 20.70
C PHE A 45 3.51 8.40 20.93
N GLY A 46 2.83 9.41 20.47
CA GLY A 46 3.21 10.80 20.61
C GLY A 46 2.87 11.64 19.38
N GLU A 47 3.28 12.88 19.39
CA GLU A 47 3.02 13.82 18.31
C GLU A 47 3.79 13.44 17.03
N ILE A 48 3.17 13.62 15.86
CA ILE A 48 3.76 13.36 14.56
C ILE A 48 4.33 14.68 14.01
N THR A 49 5.63 14.69 13.78
CA THR A 49 6.27 15.81 13.08
C THR A 49 6.22 15.55 11.58
N PRO A 50 5.76 16.54 10.76
CA PRO A 50 5.76 16.42 9.31
C PRO A 50 7.16 16.12 8.75
N VAL A 51 7.22 15.22 7.76
CA VAL A 51 8.46 14.82 7.07
C VAL A 51 8.33 15.13 5.57
N LYS A 52 9.47 15.34 4.90
CA LYS A 52 9.50 15.69 3.47
C LYS A 52 9.35 14.47 2.55
N GLU A 53 9.92 13.36 2.96
CA GLU A 53 9.90 12.10 2.23
C GLU A 53 9.54 10.98 3.20
N TRP A 54 8.81 10.00 2.74
CA TRP A 54 8.39 8.85 3.56
C TRP A 54 8.15 7.61 2.74
N TYR A 55 8.18 6.47 3.42
CA TYR A 55 7.55 5.23 3.00
C TYR A 55 6.19 5.10 3.67
N LEU A 56 5.24 4.45 3.01
CA LEU A 56 3.96 4.11 3.64
C LEU A 56 3.91 2.61 3.89
N SER A 57 3.47 2.20 5.07
CA SER A 57 3.28 0.76 5.34
C SER A 57 1.89 0.47 5.90
N THR A 58 1.32 -0.67 5.48
CA THR A 58 0.15 -1.27 6.12
C THR A 58 0.37 -2.77 6.27
N ILE A 59 0.40 -3.26 7.51
CA ILE A 59 0.59 -4.68 7.84
C ILE A 59 -0.52 -5.12 8.80
N HIS A 60 -1.37 -6.04 8.35
CA HIS A 60 -2.55 -6.46 9.11
C HIS A 60 -3.01 -7.90 8.86
N ARG A 61 -2.38 -8.62 7.90
CA ARG A 61 -2.74 -10.02 7.65
C ARG A 61 -2.23 -10.93 8.75
N ALA A 62 -3.03 -11.95 9.09
CA ALA A 62 -2.70 -12.96 10.09
C ALA A 62 -1.31 -13.58 9.86
N GLU A 63 -0.99 -13.88 8.59
CA GLU A 63 0.31 -14.42 8.19
C GLU A 63 1.51 -13.64 8.73
N ASN A 64 1.38 -12.31 8.89
CA ASN A 64 2.42 -11.42 9.39
C ASN A 64 2.19 -10.99 10.85
N THR A 65 0.94 -10.99 11.33
CA THR A 65 0.58 -10.41 12.63
C THR A 65 0.28 -11.42 13.70
N ASP A 66 0.27 -12.72 13.39
CA ASP A 66 0.09 -13.79 14.39
C ASP A 66 1.43 -14.22 15.05
N SER A 67 2.56 -13.59 14.63
CA SER A 67 3.89 -13.81 15.21
C SER A 67 4.56 -12.47 15.53
N ILE A 68 5.01 -12.34 16.77
CA ILE A 68 5.76 -11.17 17.24
C ILE A 68 7.11 -11.05 16.52
N GLU A 69 7.73 -12.18 16.17
CA GLU A 69 8.99 -12.25 15.47
C GLU A 69 8.86 -11.64 14.07
N LYS A 70 7.77 -11.95 13.35
CA LYS A 70 7.53 -11.39 12.00
C LYS A 70 7.28 -9.90 12.04
N ILE A 71 6.48 -9.41 12.99
CA ILE A 71 6.27 -7.96 13.18
C ILE A 71 7.60 -7.28 13.51
N LYS A 72 8.41 -7.89 14.37
CA LYS A 72 9.73 -7.40 14.71
C LYS A 72 10.63 -7.30 13.47
N GLU A 73 10.74 -8.35 12.67
CA GLU A 73 11.52 -8.35 11.42
C GLU A 73 11.06 -7.24 10.47
N ILE A 74 9.75 -7.03 10.33
CA ILE A 74 9.20 -5.96 9.48
C ILE A 74 9.58 -4.58 10.03
N LEU A 75 9.46 -4.35 11.34
CA LEU A 75 9.82 -3.09 11.97
C LEU A 75 11.34 -2.86 11.96
N ASP A 76 12.14 -3.91 12.14
CA ASP A 76 13.61 -3.85 12.00
C ASP A 76 14.04 -3.48 10.58
N ALA A 77 13.25 -3.89 9.56
CA ALA A 77 13.45 -3.42 8.18
C ALA A 77 13.20 -1.92 8.07
N PHE A 78 12.11 -1.41 8.66
CA PHE A 78 11.75 0.01 8.58
C PHE A 78 12.79 0.92 9.22
N GLU A 79 13.44 0.48 10.30
CA GLU A 79 14.52 1.24 10.94
C GLU A 79 15.78 1.38 10.07
N GLN A 80 15.95 0.52 9.05
CA GLN A 80 17.09 0.52 8.15
C GLN A 80 16.85 1.33 6.86
N LEU A 81 15.62 1.84 6.64
CA LEU A 81 15.30 2.62 5.45
C LEU A 81 15.82 4.06 5.55
N ASP A 82 16.08 4.68 4.40
CA ASP A 82 16.66 6.02 4.26
C ASP A 82 15.67 7.18 4.48
N ALA A 83 14.40 6.85 4.77
CA ALA A 83 13.36 7.83 5.14
C ALA A 83 12.37 7.19 6.14
N PRO A 84 11.65 8.02 6.92
CA PRO A 84 10.66 7.52 7.86
C PRO A 84 9.54 6.71 7.21
N VAL A 85 9.01 5.73 7.94
CA VAL A 85 7.86 4.93 7.52
C VAL A 85 6.62 5.41 8.26
N ILE A 86 5.64 5.94 7.54
CA ILE A 86 4.31 6.23 8.09
C ILE A 86 3.56 4.89 8.14
N PHE A 87 3.19 4.47 9.35
CA PHE A 87 2.54 3.17 9.57
C PHE A 87 1.20 3.34 10.30
N PRO A 88 0.07 3.45 9.57
CA PRO A 88 -1.26 3.34 10.14
C PRO A 88 -1.47 1.96 10.74
N VAL A 89 -1.58 1.91 12.07
CA VAL A 89 -1.63 0.64 12.80
C VAL A 89 -3.06 0.14 12.87
N HIS A 90 -3.32 -0.98 12.18
CA HIS A 90 -4.63 -1.62 12.21
C HIS A 90 -4.96 -2.09 13.65
N PRO A 91 -6.23 -2.01 14.12
CA PRO A 91 -6.63 -2.41 15.47
C PRO A 91 -6.15 -3.81 15.87
N ARG A 92 -6.17 -4.77 14.93
CA ARG A 92 -5.66 -6.14 15.15
C ARG A 92 -4.18 -6.17 15.53
N THR A 93 -3.37 -5.29 14.94
CA THR A 93 -1.91 -5.28 15.09
C THR A 93 -1.45 -4.40 16.27
N LYS A 94 -2.34 -3.56 16.80
CA LYS A 94 -2.03 -2.51 17.78
C LYS A 94 -1.37 -3.06 19.06
N GLY A 95 -1.84 -4.20 19.55
CA GLY A 95 -1.28 -4.84 20.76
C GLY A 95 0.18 -5.28 20.54
N LEU A 96 0.43 -6.00 19.45
CA LEU A 96 1.77 -6.47 19.08
C LEU A 96 2.75 -5.31 18.83
N VAL A 97 2.29 -4.27 18.10
CA VAL A 97 3.12 -3.09 17.82
C VAL A 97 3.52 -2.38 19.11
N ARG A 98 2.63 -2.26 20.11
CA ARG A 98 2.98 -1.69 21.42
C ARG A 98 4.06 -2.48 22.11
N GLU A 99 3.88 -3.79 22.22
CA GLU A 99 4.83 -4.69 22.89
C GLU A 99 6.22 -4.61 22.26
N VAL A 100 6.30 -4.66 20.93
CA VAL A 100 7.57 -4.61 20.20
C VAL A 100 8.19 -3.21 20.29
N LYS A 101 7.39 -2.13 20.18
CA LYS A 101 7.85 -0.74 20.32
C LYS A 101 8.45 -0.45 21.69
N GLU A 102 7.82 -0.89 22.76
CA GLU A 102 8.30 -0.69 24.15
C GLU A 102 9.64 -1.40 24.38
N THR A 103 9.84 -2.53 23.72
CA THR A 103 11.06 -3.33 23.89
C THR A 103 12.23 -2.85 23.05
N HIS A 104 11.98 -2.34 21.81
CA HIS A 104 13.03 -2.07 20.81
C HIS A 104 13.20 -0.58 20.43
N GLY A 105 12.29 0.29 20.85
CA GLY A 105 12.48 1.75 20.74
C GLY A 105 12.57 2.31 19.32
N TYR A 106 11.82 1.76 18.34
CA TYR A 106 11.81 2.20 16.94
C TYR A 106 11.63 3.71 16.77
N LYS A 107 12.49 4.35 15.98
CA LYS A 107 12.53 5.81 15.77
C LYS A 107 12.19 6.22 14.35
N ASN A 108 12.50 5.37 13.36
CA ASN A 108 12.27 5.65 11.95
C ASN A 108 10.83 5.28 11.51
N THR A 109 9.99 4.77 12.43
CA THR A 109 8.60 4.42 12.16
C THR A 109 7.66 5.36 12.89
N LEU A 110 6.85 6.10 12.13
CA LEU A 110 5.79 6.97 12.60
C LEU A 110 4.49 6.15 12.73
N PHE A 111 4.25 5.61 13.91
CA PHE A 111 3.05 4.84 14.20
C PHE A 111 1.86 5.78 14.37
N VAL A 112 0.84 5.63 13.54
CA VAL A 112 -0.36 6.48 13.57
C VAL A 112 -1.62 5.65 13.71
N GLU A 113 -2.69 6.25 14.20
CA GLU A 113 -4.03 5.66 14.18
C GLU A 113 -4.48 5.45 12.72
N PRO A 114 -5.45 4.56 12.47
CA PRO A 114 -6.04 4.41 11.15
C PRO A 114 -6.56 5.74 10.62
N MET A 115 -6.23 6.07 9.40
CA MET A 115 -6.63 7.32 8.75
C MET A 115 -7.79 7.12 7.77
N GLY A 116 -8.46 8.21 7.40
CA GLY A 116 -9.49 8.22 6.38
C GLY A 116 -8.96 7.89 4.98
N TYR A 117 -9.88 7.51 4.07
CA TYR A 117 -9.51 7.06 2.73
C TYR A 117 -8.75 8.11 1.91
N LEU A 118 -9.16 9.39 1.99
CA LEU A 118 -8.50 10.46 1.25
C LEU A 118 -7.09 10.73 1.77
N ASP A 119 -6.91 10.71 3.09
CA ASP A 119 -5.58 10.85 3.71
C ASP A 119 -4.70 9.66 3.32
N MET A 120 -5.23 8.44 3.37
CA MET A 120 -4.50 7.23 2.91
C MET A 120 -4.06 7.37 1.46
N LEU A 121 -4.94 7.77 0.54
CA LEU A 121 -4.58 7.98 -0.88
C LEU A 121 -3.50 9.05 -1.04
N TYR A 122 -3.56 10.15 -0.25
CA TYR A 122 -2.54 11.19 -0.28
C TYR A 122 -1.18 10.63 0.11
N PHE A 123 -1.11 9.92 1.25
CA PHE A 123 0.14 9.36 1.74
C PHE A 123 0.68 8.24 0.84
N VAL A 124 -0.19 7.46 0.19
CA VAL A 124 0.20 6.48 -0.85
C VAL A 124 0.78 7.18 -2.06
N LYS A 125 0.05 8.17 -2.62
CA LYS A 125 0.42 8.88 -3.87
C LYS A 125 1.79 9.53 -3.77
N ASN A 126 2.14 10.06 -2.60
CA ASN A 126 3.35 10.83 -2.37
C ASN A 126 4.47 10.05 -1.65
N ALA A 127 4.27 8.77 -1.36
CA ALA A 127 5.31 7.92 -0.77
C ALA A 127 6.43 7.59 -1.76
N LYS A 128 7.66 7.44 -1.28
CA LYS A 128 8.77 6.88 -2.08
C LYS A 128 8.42 5.47 -2.58
N LYS A 129 7.92 4.62 -1.69
CA LYS A 129 7.34 3.29 -1.97
C LYS A 129 6.35 2.93 -0.87
N ALA A 130 5.45 2.00 -1.16
CA ALA A 130 4.61 1.37 -0.15
C ALA A 130 5.13 -0.02 0.21
N VAL A 131 5.05 -0.39 1.49
CA VAL A 131 5.34 -1.74 1.99
C VAL A 131 4.07 -2.29 2.62
N THR A 132 3.47 -3.34 2.05
CA THR A 132 2.13 -3.76 2.46
C THR A 132 1.90 -5.26 2.34
N ASP A 133 0.94 -5.77 3.09
CA ASP A 133 0.35 -7.10 2.88
C ASP A 133 -1.11 -7.02 2.37
N SER A 134 -1.62 -5.81 2.13
CA SER A 134 -2.98 -5.55 1.68
C SER A 134 -3.14 -5.73 0.17
N GLY A 135 -4.08 -6.58 -0.26
CA GLY A 135 -4.44 -6.74 -1.67
C GLY A 135 -5.03 -5.46 -2.29
N GLY A 136 -5.82 -4.70 -1.54
CA GLY A 136 -6.37 -3.42 -1.99
C GLY A 136 -5.28 -2.40 -2.28
N LEU A 137 -4.36 -2.22 -1.32
CA LEU A 137 -3.29 -1.24 -1.44
C LEU A 137 -2.33 -1.55 -2.61
N GLN A 138 -2.09 -2.83 -2.93
CA GLN A 138 -1.32 -3.21 -4.12
C GLN A 138 -1.90 -2.63 -5.41
N LYS A 139 -3.24 -2.66 -5.57
CA LYS A 139 -3.91 -2.06 -6.75
C LYS A 139 -3.87 -0.54 -6.70
N GLU A 140 -4.14 0.06 -5.53
CA GLU A 140 -4.11 1.51 -5.36
C GLU A 140 -2.72 2.09 -5.68
N THR A 141 -1.65 1.48 -5.17
CA THR A 141 -0.27 1.87 -5.49
C THR A 141 0.03 1.74 -6.98
N TYR A 142 -0.39 0.62 -7.61
CA TYR A 142 -0.22 0.43 -9.04
C TYR A 142 -0.94 1.51 -9.85
N ILE A 143 -2.19 1.81 -9.53
CA ILE A 143 -2.99 2.84 -10.21
C ILE A 143 -2.34 4.22 -10.06
N LEU A 144 -1.94 4.59 -8.85
CA LEU A 144 -1.30 5.87 -8.52
C LEU A 144 0.13 6.00 -9.07
N GLY A 145 0.79 4.89 -9.40
CA GLY A 145 2.17 4.87 -9.88
C GLY A 145 3.21 4.85 -8.78
N THR A 146 2.81 4.59 -7.54
CA THR A 146 3.70 4.42 -6.40
C THR A 146 4.26 3.00 -6.40
N PRO A 147 5.58 2.78 -6.36
CA PRO A 147 6.14 1.44 -6.26
C PRO A 147 5.70 0.73 -5.00
N CYS A 148 5.54 -0.60 -5.06
CA CYS A 148 5.05 -1.40 -3.95
C CYS A 148 5.97 -2.57 -3.65
N VAL A 149 6.18 -2.86 -2.37
CA VAL A 149 6.77 -4.10 -1.88
C VAL A 149 5.69 -4.82 -1.06
N THR A 150 5.28 -5.99 -1.53
CA THR A 150 4.24 -6.80 -0.90
C THR A 150 4.86 -7.87 -0.02
N VAL A 151 4.66 -7.76 1.30
CA VAL A 151 5.19 -8.70 2.30
C VAL A 151 4.31 -9.93 2.36
N ARG A 152 4.41 -10.77 1.32
CA ARG A 152 3.67 -12.02 1.12
C ARG A 152 4.44 -12.96 0.20
N ASP A 153 4.19 -14.27 0.32
CA ASP A 153 4.77 -15.28 -0.57
C ASP A 153 4.14 -15.27 -1.98
N GLN A 154 2.92 -14.74 -2.11
CA GLN A 154 2.18 -14.66 -3.38
C GLN A 154 1.22 -13.48 -3.41
N THR A 155 0.77 -13.11 -4.60
CA THR A 155 -0.28 -12.12 -4.81
C THR A 155 -1.32 -12.60 -5.81
N GLU A 156 -2.56 -12.17 -5.62
CA GLU A 156 -3.66 -12.35 -6.56
C GLU A 156 -3.51 -11.39 -7.77
N TRP A 157 -2.75 -10.31 -7.61
CA TRP A 157 -2.57 -9.23 -8.59
C TRP A 157 -1.24 -9.37 -9.34
N VAL A 158 -1.07 -10.52 -10.02
CA VAL A 158 0.18 -10.88 -10.72
C VAL A 158 0.58 -9.87 -11.80
N GLU A 159 -0.39 -9.18 -12.39
CA GLU A 159 -0.16 -8.11 -13.36
C GLU A 159 0.61 -6.93 -12.77
N THR A 160 0.49 -6.67 -11.46
CA THR A 160 1.23 -5.59 -10.80
C THR A 160 2.72 -5.88 -10.67
N LEU A 161 3.13 -7.14 -10.80
CA LEU A 161 4.55 -7.56 -10.75
C LEU A 161 5.30 -7.21 -12.04
N VAL A 162 4.59 -6.97 -13.13
CA VAL A 162 5.20 -6.60 -14.42
C VAL A 162 5.93 -5.27 -14.27
N GLY A 163 7.18 -5.21 -14.73
CA GLY A 163 8.01 -4.01 -14.60
C GLY A 163 8.44 -3.68 -13.16
N ASN A 164 8.28 -4.61 -12.22
CA ASN A 164 8.61 -4.43 -10.81
C ASN A 164 7.81 -3.30 -10.12
N HIS A 165 6.62 -2.95 -10.63
CA HIS A 165 5.75 -1.97 -9.96
C HIS A 165 5.33 -2.46 -8.58
N ASN A 166 5.18 -3.77 -8.42
CA ASN A 166 5.01 -4.46 -7.15
C ASN A 166 5.99 -5.63 -7.09
N ILE A 167 6.56 -5.91 -5.92
CA ILE A 167 7.51 -6.97 -5.70
C ILE A 167 7.15 -7.72 -4.44
N LEU A 168 7.27 -9.05 -4.47
CA LEU A 168 7.04 -9.85 -3.29
C LEU A 168 8.28 -9.88 -2.40
N ALA A 169 8.09 -9.75 -1.10
CA ALA A 169 9.11 -9.89 -0.07
C ALA A 169 8.63 -10.85 1.02
N LYS A 170 9.56 -11.56 1.61
CA LYS A 170 9.33 -12.32 2.85
C LYS A 170 9.24 -11.38 4.05
N PRO A 171 8.59 -11.76 5.15
CA PRO A 171 8.62 -11.01 6.41
C PRO A 171 9.99 -11.21 7.11
N ASP A 172 11.04 -10.73 6.45
CA ASP A 172 12.45 -10.79 6.85
C ASP A 172 13.07 -9.42 6.59
N ALA A 173 13.81 -8.88 7.57
CA ALA A 173 14.30 -7.52 7.51
C ALA A 173 15.23 -7.27 6.32
N LYS A 174 16.13 -8.21 6.02
CA LYS A 174 17.09 -8.06 4.91
C LYS A 174 16.39 -8.11 3.56
N ASP A 175 15.43 -9.03 3.40
CA ASP A 175 14.69 -9.18 2.14
C ASP A 175 13.82 -7.93 1.86
N ILE A 176 13.14 -7.39 2.89
CA ILE A 176 12.35 -6.17 2.77
C ILE A 176 13.24 -4.99 2.40
N VAL A 177 14.35 -4.77 3.13
CA VAL A 177 15.29 -3.68 2.86
C VAL A 177 15.85 -3.77 1.44
N ASP A 178 16.30 -4.94 1.02
CA ASP A 178 16.80 -5.16 -0.34
C ASP A 178 15.76 -4.80 -1.40
N LYS A 179 14.53 -5.29 -1.27
CA LYS A 179 13.45 -5.01 -2.21
C LYS A 179 13.05 -3.53 -2.23
N VAL A 180 13.02 -2.88 -1.07
CA VAL A 180 12.69 -1.45 -0.98
C VAL A 180 13.78 -0.59 -1.60
N MET A 181 15.05 -0.85 -1.26
CA MET A 181 16.16 0.03 -1.63
C MET A 181 16.72 -0.22 -3.03
N ASN A 182 16.79 -1.48 -3.45
CA ASN A 182 17.57 -1.86 -4.63
C ASN A 182 16.71 -2.19 -5.87
N THR A 183 15.38 -2.27 -5.75
CA THR A 183 14.55 -2.56 -6.92
C THR A 183 14.42 -1.39 -7.85
N VAL A 184 14.75 -1.62 -9.11
CA VAL A 184 14.53 -0.70 -10.21
C VAL A 184 13.17 -0.97 -10.85
N ILE A 185 12.39 0.09 -11.02
CA ILE A 185 11.05 0.04 -11.62
C ILE A 185 11.17 0.33 -13.11
N ASP A 186 10.57 -0.52 -13.93
CA ASP A 186 10.45 -0.32 -15.36
C ASP A 186 9.09 0.30 -15.69
N TYR A 187 9.03 1.62 -15.71
CA TYR A 187 7.80 2.37 -15.96
C TYR A 187 7.24 2.19 -17.37
N ASP A 188 8.07 1.81 -18.35
CA ASP A 188 7.63 1.56 -19.73
C ASP A 188 6.74 0.31 -19.84
N LYS A 189 6.80 -0.56 -18.84
CA LYS A 189 5.95 -1.77 -18.76
C LYS A 189 4.66 -1.57 -17.98
N LYS A 190 4.33 -0.35 -17.57
CA LYS A 190 3.08 -0.08 -16.88
C LYS A 190 1.91 -0.06 -17.86
N GLU A 191 0.95 -0.95 -17.66
CA GLU A 191 -0.27 -1.03 -18.45
C GLU A 191 -1.51 -0.65 -17.60
N ALA A 192 -2.57 -0.21 -18.27
CA ALA A 192 -3.83 0.15 -17.61
C ALA A 192 -4.72 -1.08 -17.35
N TYR A 193 -4.20 -2.09 -16.66
CA TYR A 193 -4.91 -3.35 -16.40
C TYR A 193 -6.27 -3.16 -15.72
N TYR A 194 -6.40 -2.15 -14.87
CA TYR A 194 -7.63 -1.84 -14.13
C TYR A 194 -8.55 -0.86 -14.83
N GLY A 195 -8.22 -0.44 -16.07
CA GLY A 195 -8.99 0.52 -16.85
C GLY A 195 -8.52 1.97 -16.67
N ASN A 196 -9.39 2.91 -17.00
CA ASN A 196 -9.07 4.33 -17.08
C ASN A 196 -10.12 5.25 -16.42
N GLY A 197 -10.85 4.73 -15.43
CA GLY A 197 -11.78 5.54 -14.65
C GLY A 197 -13.21 5.58 -15.21
N ASN A 198 -13.64 4.57 -15.98
CA ASN A 198 -14.98 4.49 -16.57
C ASN A 198 -15.64 3.10 -16.44
N ALA A 199 -15.20 2.29 -15.51
CA ALA A 199 -15.75 0.95 -15.28
C ALA A 199 -17.22 1.02 -14.87
N ALA A 200 -17.57 1.90 -13.95
CA ALA A 200 -18.96 2.09 -13.50
C ALA A 200 -19.90 2.48 -14.66
N GLU A 201 -19.47 3.38 -15.54
CA GLU A 201 -20.25 3.79 -16.72
C GLU A 201 -20.48 2.60 -17.67
N LYS A 202 -19.44 1.80 -17.93
CA LYS A 202 -19.54 0.60 -18.77
C LYS A 202 -20.48 -0.44 -18.17
N ILE A 203 -20.42 -0.66 -16.84
CA ILE A 203 -21.34 -1.55 -16.13
C ILE A 203 -22.78 -1.08 -16.30
N CYS A 204 -23.06 0.21 -16.08
CA CYS A 204 -24.41 0.76 -16.24
C CYS A 204 -24.97 0.61 -17.67
N LYS A 205 -24.09 0.63 -18.70
CA LYS A 205 -24.50 0.40 -20.10
C LYS A 205 -24.86 -1.06 -20.39
N LEU A 206 -24.27 -2.01 -19.67
CA LEU A 206 -24.50 -3.44 -19.86
C LEU A 206 -25.78 -3.94 -19.19
N ILE A 207 -26.24 -3.29 -18.12
CA ILE A 207 -27.45 -3.67 -17.37
C ILE A 207 -28.71 -2.89 -17.79
N ARG A 208 -28.61 -1.99 -18.75
CA ARG A 208 -29.74 -1.29 -19.39
C ARG A 208 -30.24 -2.06 -20.62
#